data_dcb2e2a4f45cfc0b2d3d3b4c4b6a883b
#
_entry.id   dcb2e2a4f45cfc0b2d3d3b4c4b6a883b
#
_cell.length_a   1.000
_cell.length_b   1.000
_cell.length_c   1.000
_cell.angle_alpha   90.00
_cell.angle_beta   90.00
_cell.angle_gamma   90.00
#
_symmetry.space_group_name_H-M   'P 1'
#
loop_
_entity.id
_entity.type
_entity.pdbx_description
1 polymer ?
#
loop_
_entity_poly.entity_id
_entity_poly.type
_entity_poly.pdbx_seq_one_letter_code
_entity_poly.pdbx_strand_id
1 'polypeptide(L)'
;APVSGDTVLAHLPPSRRAGSKPMLVEGLNAESGQWEPPQAGARYGELQAAVQLANRSGALNEIEYSEFVQKVHAFADAIGAVPDFPDMLDVVARARELDAFASPHDATLTVHLQANSVAWSVGYLHQCAERHGFVPGALPGRLVLPSADDGAPPVLVLSFDAQAALSELAPGAATFDL
;
A
#
# COMPACT_ATOMS: atom_id res chain seq x y z
N ALA A 1 23.42 -23.98 0.88
CA ALA A 1 24.13 -23.31 -0.22
C ALA A 1 23.35 -22.05 -0.63
N PRO A 2 24.01 -20.95 -1.03
CA PRO A 2 23.33 -19.74 -1.43
C PRO A 2 22.35 -19.98 -2.60
N VAL A 3 21.18 -19.36 -2.54
CA VAL A 3 20.13 -19.41 -3.59
C VAL A 3 20.40 -18.34 -4.63
N SER A 4 20.12 -18.61 -5.92
CA SER A 4 20.26 -17.59 -6.95
C SER A 4 19.13 -16.56 -6.89
N GLY A 5 19.45 -15.31 -7.20
CA GLY A 5 18.47 -14.22 -7.26
C GLY A 5 17.38 -14.49 -8.29
N ASP A 6 17.71 -15.14 -9.41
CA ASP A 6 16.74 -15.55 -10.43
C ASP A 6 15.71 -16.54 -9.86
N THR A 7 16.16 -17.51 -9.06
CA THR A 7 15.26 -18.45 -8.36
C THR A 7 14.37 -17.70 -7.36
N VAL A 8 14.96 -16.80 -6.58
CA VAL A 8 14.19 -15.99 -5.61
C VAL A 8 13.12 -15.17 -6.33
N LEU A 9 13.48 -14.44 -7.38
CA LEU A 9 12.55 -13.60 -8.15
C LEU A 9 11.41 -14.41 -8.80
N ALA A 10 11.72 -15.59 -9.32
CA ALA A 10 10.72 -16.46 -9.97
C ALA A 10 9.66 -16.99 -8.99
N HIS A 11 9.96 -17.06 -7.68
CA HIS A 11 9.09 -17.65 -6.67
C HIS A 11 8.59 -16.65 -5.63
N LEU A 12 8.89 -15.34 -5.78
CA LEU A 12 8.31 -14.32 -4.91
C LEU A 12 6.78 -14.42 -4.88
N PRO A 13 6.15 -14.16 -3.71
CA PRO A 13 4.70 -14.13 -3.64
C PRO A 13 4.09 -13.22 -4.71
N PRO A 14 3.03 -13.65 -5.42
CA PRO A 14 2.44 -12.90 -6.53
C PRO A 14 1.83 -11.57 -6.08
N SER A 15 1.44 -11.46 -4.80
CA SER A 15 1.09 -10.17 -4.19
C SER A 15 2.04 -9.88 -3.03
N ARG A 16 2.56 -8.67 -3.00
CA ARG A 16 3.43 -8.18 -1.91
C ARG A 16 2.62 -7.60 -0.76
N ARG A 17 1.54 -8.28 -0.39
CA ARG A 17 0.64 -7.88 0.69
C ARG A 17 0.12 -9.10 1.45
N ALA A 18 -0.18 -8.89 2.73
CA ALA A 18 -0.96 -9.78 3.57
C ALA A 18 -2.19 -8.98 4.04
N GLY A 19 -3.36 -9.25 3.47
CA GLY A 19 -4.52 -8.39 3.64
C GLY A 19 -4.24 -6.94 3.27
N SER A 20 -4.45 -6.04 4.21
CA SER A 20 -4.17 -4.60 4.03
C SER A 20 -2.69 -4.21 4.23
N LYS A 21 -1.83 -5.13 4.67
CA LYS A 21 -0.45 -4.84 5.07
C LYS A 21 0.55 -5.16 3.96
N PRO A 22 1.38 -4.19 3.53
CA PRO A 22 2.52 -4.45 2.67
C PRO A 22 3.49 -5.46 3.28
N MET A 23 4.07 -6.30 2.43
CA MET A 23 5.15 -7.20 2.80
C MET A 23 6.31 -7.06 1.81
N LEU A 24 7.53 -7.34 2.28
CA LEU A 24 8.73 -7.32 1.46
C LEU A 24 9.60 -8.54 1.74
N VAL A 25 10.45 -8.86 0.78
CA VAL A 25 11.49 -9.89 0.92
C VAL A 25 12.81 -9.25 0.53
N GLU A 26 13.84 -9.47 1.37
CA GLU A 26 15.21 -9.08 1.12
C GLU A 26 16.15 -10.28 1.27
N GLY A 27 17.27 -10.22 0.59
CA GLY A 27 18.31 -11.23 0.65
C GLY A 27 19.65 -10.65 1.11
N LEU A 28 20.38 -11.43 1.93
CA LEU A 28 21.77 -11.14 2.26
C LEU A 28 22.65 -11.58 1.09
N ASN A 29 23.12 -10.61 0.33
CA ASN A 29 23.98 -10.86 -0.82
C ASN A 29 25.30 -11.52 -0.38
N ALA A 30 25.60 -12.68 -0.95
CA ALA A 30 26.75 -13.50 -0.56
C ALA A 30 28.11 -12.86 -0.94
N GLU A 31 28.13 -11.90 -1.87
CA GLU A 31 29.34 -11.22 -2.32
C GLU A 31 29.57 -9.92 -1.53
N SER A 32 28.52 -9.08 -1.43
CA SER A 32 28.62 -7.77 -0.77
C SER A 32 28.43 -7.83 0.76
N GLY A 33 27.76 -8.87 1.27
CA GLY A 33 27.35 -8.95 2.67
C GLY A 33 26.28 -7.94 3.08
N GLN A 34 25.57 -7.35 2.12
CA GLN A 34 24.52 -6.37 2.37
C GLN A 34 23.13 -6.98 2.16
N TRP A 35 22.17 -6.54 2.95
CA TRP A 35 20.76 -6.82 2.72
C TRP A 35 20.25 -5.95 1.57
N GLU A 36 19.59 -6.57 0.61
CA GLU A 36 19.06 -5.88 -0.57
C GLU A 36 17.80 -6.58 -1.10
N PRO A 37 16.93 -5.87 -1.84
CA PRO A 37 15.89 -6.51 -2.61
C PRO A 37 16.48 -7.52 -3.61
N PRO A 38 15.85 -8.69 -3.81
CA PRO A 38 16.37 -9.70 -4.71
C PRO A 38 16.60 -9.19 -6.14
N GLN A 39 17.77 -9.50 -6.70
CA GLN A 39 18.20 -9.07 -8.03
C GLN A 39 18.63 -10.29 -8.86
N ALA A 40 18.39 -10.22 -10.18
CA ALA A 40 18.86 -11.23 -11.12
C ALA A 40 20.40 -11.30 -11.10
N GLY A 41 20.93 -12.51 -11.20
CA GLY A 41 22.38 -12.76 -11.21
C GLY A 41 23.05 -12.70 -9.82
N ALA A 42 22.42 -12.17 -8.79
CA ALA A 42 22.94 -12.17 -7.43
C ALA A 42 22.79 -13.56 -6.77
N ARG A 43 23.45 -13.76 -5.63
CA ARG A 43 23.35 -14.97 -4.81
C ARG A 43 23.11 -14.59 -3.36
N TYR A 44 22.16 -15.26 -2.69
CA TYR A 44 21.73 -14.95 -1.34
C TYR A 44 22.01 -16.10 -0.38
N GLY A 45 22.75 -15.82 0.69
CA GLY A 45 23.03 -16.78 1.76
C GLY A 45 21.88 -16.94 2.72
N GLU A 46 21.17 -15.84 2.97
CA GLU A 46 20.01 -15.75 3.86
C GLU A 46 18.95 -14.88 3.21
N LEU A 47 17.70 -15.08 3.61
CA LEU A 47 16.55 -14.30 3.18
C LEU A 47 15.72 -13.89 4.39
N GLN A 48 15.17 -12.69 4.37
CA GLN A 48 14.21 -12.23 5.36
C GLN A 48 12.93 -11.75 4.67
N ALA A 49 11.81 -12.05 5.31
CA ALA A 49 10.51 -11.52 4.92
C ALA A 49 9.97 -10.62 6.04
N ALA A 50 9.44 -9.48 5.69
CA ALA A 50 8.84 -8.54 6.62
C ALA A 50 7.41 -8.20 6.21
N VAL A 51 6.57 -7.89 7.19
CA VAL A 51 5.21 -7.40 7.00
C VAL A 51 5.00 -6.14 7.84
N GLN A 52 4.31 -5.17 7.29
CA GLN A 52 3.99 -3.94 8.03
C GLN A 52 3.05 -4.25 9.19
N LEU A 53 3.41 -3.82 10.40
CA LEU A 53 2.64 -4.11 11.61
C LEU A 53 1.40 -3.22 11.78
N ALA A 54 1.45 -1.97 11.29
CA ALA A 54 0.32 -1.05 11.36
C ALA A 54 0.33 -0.09 10.16
N ASN A 55 -0.86 0.33 9.73
CA ASN A 55 -1.06 1.36 8.72
C ASN A 55 -2.41 2.06 8.97
N ARG A 56 -2.86 2.93 8.05
CA ARG A 56 -4.17 3.62 8.16
C ARG A 56 -5.39 2.69 8.26
N SER A 57 -5.25 1.41 7.89
CA SER A 57 -6.30 0.38 8.08
C SER A 57 -6.25 -0.28 9.45
N GLY A 58 -5.38 0.17 10.36
CA GLY A 58 -5.20 -0.33 11.71
C GLY A 58 -4.04 -1.30 11.87
N ALA A 59 -3.98 -1.98 13.01
CA ALA A 59 -2.96 -2.98 13.35
C ALA A 59 -3.07 -4.24 12.50
N LEU A 60 -1.94 -4.93 12.29
CA LEU A 60 -1.90 -6.28 11.75
C LEU A 60 -2.69 -7.22 12.69
N ASN A 61 -3.62 -7.96 12.14
CA ASN A 61 -4.44 -8.93 12.86
C ASN A 61 -4.01 -10.37 12.60
N GLU A 62 -4.62 -11.31 13.30
CA GLU A 62 -4.31 -12.74 13.25
C GLU A 62 -4.52 -13.36 11.85
N ILE A 63 -5.53 -12.88 11.11
CA ILE A 63 -5.84 -13.35 9.75
C ILE A 63 -4.75 -12.87 8.78
N GLU A 64 -4.40 -11.60 8.83
CA GLU A 64 -3.33 -11.02 8.01
C GLU A 64 -1.98 -11.66 8.33
N TYR A 65 -1.68 -11.91 9.60
CA TYR A 65 -0.45 -12.63 9.98
C TYR A 65 -0.44 -14.07 9.45
N SER A 66 -1.55 -14.79 9.55
CA SER A 66 -1.67 -16.14 9.00
C SER A 66 -1.48 -16.16 7.48
N GLU A 67 -2.03 -15.18 6.77
CA GLU A 67 -1.82 -15.03 5.33
C GLU A 67 -0.35 -14.76 4.99
N PHE A 68 0.32 -13.89 5.76
CA PHE A 68 1.77 -13.65 5.64
C PHE A 68 2.58 -14.94 5.81
N VAL A 69 2.31 -15.69 6.88
CA VAL A 69 2.99 -16.97 7.18
C VAL A 69 2.80 -17.97 6.04
N GLN A 70 1.56 -18.11 5.52
CA GLN A 70 1.28 -19.02 4.40
C GLN A 70 2.06 -18.64 3.13
N LYS A 71 2.11 -17.34 2.80
CA LYS A 71 2.86 -16.85 1.63
C LYS A 71 4.36 -17.08 1.77
N VAL A 72 4.91 -16.82 2.96
CA VAL A 72 6.34 -17.04 3.22
C VAL A 72 6.67 -18.53 3.24
N HIS A 73 5.80 -19.40 3.78
CA HIS A 73 5.97 -20.84 3.71
C HIS A 73 6.02 -21.35 2.26
N ALA A 74 5.03 -20.97 1.44
CA ALA A 74 4.99 -21.36 0.04
C ALA A 74 6.22 -20.90 -0.75
N PHE A 75 6.68 -19.68 -0.46
CA PHE A 75 7.92 -19.14 -1.04
C PHE A 75 9.15 -19.93 -0.57
N ALA A 76 9.29 -20.18 0.73
CA ALA A 76 10.42 -20.92 1.29
C ALA A 76 10.49 -22.34 0.74
N ASP A 77 9.36 -23.05 0.66
CA ASP A 77 9.27 -24.39 0.08
C ASP A 77 9.74 -24.40 -1.38
N ALA A 78 9.32 -23.41 -2.17
CA ALA A 78 9.68 -23.31 -3.58
C ALA A 78 11.17 -23.08 -3.83
N ILE A 79 11.88 -22.44 -2.89
CA ILE A 79 13.33 -22.21 -2.97
C ILE A 79 14.16 -23.20 -2.14
N GLY A 80 13.52 -24.17 -1.47
CA GLY A 80 14.18 -25.17 -0.62
C GLY A 80 14.74 -24.61 0.68
N ALA A 81 14.09 -23.59 1.25
CA ALA A 81 14.45 -22.95 2.52
C ALA A 81 13.50 -23.39 3.64
N VAL A 82 13.96 -23.26 4.89
CA VAL A 82 13.15 -23.50 6.08
C VAL A 82 12.94 -22.15 6.78
N PRO A 83 11.70 -21.65 6.84
CA PRO A 83 11.43 -20.37 7.49
C PRO A 83 11.29 -20.54 9.01
N ASP A 84 11.66 -19.50 9.74
CA ASP A 84 11.41 -19.35 11.19
C ASP A 84 10.48 -18.15 11.38
N PHE A 85 9.46 -18.31 12.25
CA PHE A 85 8.43 -17.29 12.48
C PHE A 85 8.33 -16.92 13.96
N PRO A 86 8.19 -15.64 14.28
CA PRO A 86 7.83 -15.23 15.64
C PRO A 86 6.42 -15.69 16.01
N ASP A 87 6.16 -15.79 17.32
CA ASP A 87 4.82 -16.14 17.83
C ASP A 87 3.76 -15.14 17.37
N MET A 88 2.61 -15.68 16.93
CA MET A 88 1.51 -14.87 16.41
C MET A 88 0.98 -13.85 17.43
N LEU A 89 0.80 -14.29 18.69
CA LEU A 89 0.22 -13.43 19.73
C LEU A 89 1.16 -12.27 20.05
N ASP A 90 2.47 -12.54 20.09
CA ASP A 90 3.48 -11.51 20.30
C ASP A 90 3.50 -10.49 19.16
N VAL A 91 3.44 -10.97 17.91
CA VAL A 91 3.42 -10.09 16.73
C VAL A 91 2.18 -9.20 16.72
N VAL A 92 0.99 -9.79 16.96
CA VAL A 92 -0.28 -9.04 16.98
C VAL A 92 -0.32 -8.05 18.15
N ALA A 93 0.20 -8.41 19.33
CA ALA A 93 0.32 -7.49 20.46
C ALA A 93 1.19 -6.28 20.11
N ARG A 94 2.36 -6.49 19.51
CA ARG A 94 3.26 -5.43 19.06
C ARG A 94 2.63 -4.56 17.97
N ALA A 95 1.84 -5.17 17.07
CA ALA A 95 1.13 -4.43 16.03
C ALA A 95 0.08 -3.47 16.64
N ARG A 96 -0.67 -3.93 17.66
CA ARG A 96 -1.64 -3.11 18.40
C ARG A 96 -0.98 -1.96 19.17
N GLU A 97 0.17 -2.22 19.80
CA GLU A 97 0.94 -1.17 20.49
C GLU A 97 1.42 -0.10 19.51
N LEU A 98 1.95 -0.51 18.36
CA LEU A 98 2.40 0.40 17.32
C LEU A 98 1.24 1.23 16.74
N ASP A 99 0.10 0.60 16.47
CA ASP A 99 -1.09 1.27 15.97
C ASP A 99 -1.63 2.30 16.98
N ALA A 100 -1.71 1.93 18.26
CA ALA A 100 -2.11 2.84 19.32
C ALA A 100 -1.16 4.04 19.47
N PHE A 101 0.14 3.85 19.22
CA PHE A 101 1.12 4.93 19.19
C PHE A 101 0.97 5.80 17.94
N ALA A 102 0.78 5.21 16.77
CA ALA A 102 0.76 5.92 15.49
C ALA A 102 -0.56 6.68 15.24
N SER A 103 -1.71 6.10 15.64
CA SER A 103 -3.04 6.66 15.39
C SER A 103 -3.23 8.12 15.82
N PRO A 104 -2.77 8.57 17.01
CA PRO A 104 -2.90 9.97 17.41
C PRO A 104 -2.02 10.94 16.58
N HIS A 105 -1.03 10.40 15.87
CA HIS A 105 -0.07 11.16 15.05
C HIS A 105 -0.40 11.12 13.55
N ASP A 106 -1.43 10.35 13.16
CA ASP A 106 -1.89 10.29 11.76
C ASP A 106 -2.78 11.52 11.48
N ALA A 107 -2.21 12.48 10.75
CA ALA A 107 -2.90 13.71 10.36
C ALA A 107 -3.36 13.59 8.90
N THR A 108 -4.66 13.81 8.67
CA THR A 108 -5.21 14.01 7.33
C THR A 108 -5.26 15.50 7.03
N LEU A 109 -4.64 15.91 5.91
CA LEU A 109 -4.74 17.28 5.42
C LEU A 109 -5.81 17.37 4.35
N THR A 110 -6.84 18.16 4.60
CA THR A 110 -7.90 18.44 3.63
C THR A 110 -7.75 19.87 3.09
N VAL A 111 -7.71 20.01 1.77
CA VAL A 111 -7.67 21.30 1.09
C VAL A 111 -8.96 21.51 0.33
N HIS A 112 -9.67 22.61 0.65
CA HIS A 112 -10.88 23.00 -0.05
C HIS A 112 -10.54 23.94 -1.20
N LEU A 113 -10.96 23.60 -2.42
CA LEU A 113 -10.84 24.44 -3.59
C LEU A 113 -12.20 25.02 -3.98
N GLN A 114 -12.25 26.31 -4.22
CA GLN A 114 -13.44 27.01 -4.68
C GLN A 114 -13.15 27.73 -5.99
N ALA A 115 -14.12 27.73 -6.90
CA ALA A 115 -14.05 28.51 -8.11
C ALA A 115 -14.17 30.01 -7.80
N ASN A 116 -13.27 30.84 -8.35
CA ASN A 116 -13.24 32.27 -8.09
C ASN A 116 -14.39 33.04 -8.76
N SER A 117 -14.88 32.59 -9.91
CA SER A 117 -15.83 33.36 -10.70
C SER A 117 -16.93 32.52 -11.36
N VAL A 118 -16.58 31.37 -11.92
CA VAL A 118 -17.51 30.47 -12.61
C VAL A 118 -17.45 29.10 -11.96
N ALA A 119 -18.63 28.53 -11.66
CA ALA A 119 -18.71 27.18 -11.12
C ALA A 119 -18.06 26.14 -12.06
N TRP A 120 -17.32 25.22 -11.50
CA TRP A 120 -16.75 24.13 -12.27
C TRP A 120 -17.80 23.05 -12.55
N SER A 121 -17.95 22.69 -13.83
CA SER A 121 -18.76 21.54 -14.18
C SER A 121 -18.06 20.23 -13.80
N VAL A 122 -18.83 19.16 -13.58
CA VAL A 122 -18.29 17.81 -13.34
C VAL A 122 -17.35 17.38 -14.47
N GLY A 123 -17.75 17.64 -15.72
CA GLY A 123 -16.92 17.32 -16.88
C GLY A 123 -15.56 18.05 -16.88
N TYR A 124 -15.56 19.32 -16.46
CA TYR A 124 -14.32 20.10 -16.32
C TYR A 124 -13.42 19.52 -15.22
N LEU A 125 -14.00 19.18 -14.04
CA LEU A 125 -13.25 18.57 -12.94
C LEU A 125 -12.63 17.23 -13.36
N HIS A 126 -13.39 16.35 -14.02
CA HIS A 126 -12.88 15.09 -14.56
C HIS A 126 -11.74 15.32 -15.53
N GLN A 127 -11.91 16.18 -16.53
CA GLN A 127 -10.89 16.45 -17.53
C GLN A 127 -9.60 17.03 -16.92
N CYS A 128 -9.72 17.90 -15.93
CA CYS A 128 -8.56 18.45 -15.24
C CYS A 128 -7.86 17.39 -14.40
N ALA A 129 -8.61 16.61 -13.63
CA ALA A 129 -8.06 15.57 -12.76
C ALA A 129 -7.40 14.44 -13.57
N GLU A 130 -7.99 14.00 -14.67
CA GLU A 130 -7.42 12.98 -15.56
C GLU A 130 -6.05 13.37 -16.12
N ARG A 131 -5.85 14.66 -16.44
CA ARG A 131 -4.55 15.19 -16.89
C ARG A 131 -3.45 15.06 -15.84
N HIS A 132 -3.83 14.96 -14.56
CA HIS A 132 -2.93 14.79 -13.43
C HIS A 132 -2.91 13.36 -12.90
N GLY A 133 -3.42 12.39 -13.66
CA GLY A 133 -3.36 10.97 -13.33
C GLY A 133 -4.45 10.47 -12.38
N PHE A 134 -5.45 11.28 -12.07
CA PHE A 134 -6.60 10.80 -11.30
C PHE A 134 -7.47 9.87 -12.13
N VAL A 135 -8.01 8.86 -11.50
CA VAL A 135 -8.95 7.90 -12.08
C VAL A 135 -10.26 7.89 -11.27
N PRO A 136 -11.39 7.46 -11.86
CA PRO A 136 -12.64 7.33 -11.13
C PRO A 136 -12.49 6.44 -9.90
N GLY A 137 -12.97 6.91 -8.74
CA GLY A 137 -13.05 6.13 -7.51
C GLY A 137 -14.29 5.21 -7.48
N ALA A 138 -14.39 4.41 -6.40
CA ALA A 138 -15.51 3.49 -6.22
C ALA A 138 -16.87 4.18 -5.95
N LEU A 139 -16.84 5.44 -5.54
CA LEU A 139 -18.05 6.23 -5.23
C LEU A 139 -18.24 7.35 -6.24
N PRO A 140 -19.50 7.67 -6.63
CA PRO A 140 -19.79 8.84 -7.46
C PRO A 140 -19.28 10.14 -6.83
N GLY A 141 -18.75 11.04 -7.63
CA GLY A 141 -18.18 12.30 -7.13
C GLY A 141 -16.83 12.16 -6.47
N ARG A 142 -16.14 11.02 -6.65
CA ARG A 142 -14.84 10.76 -6.11
C ARG A 142 -13.87 10.32 -7.20
N LEU A 143 -12.72 11.00 -7.28
CA LEU A 143 -11.59 10.63 -8.11
C LEU A 143 -10.40 10.35 -7.22
N VAL A 144 -9.55 9.41 -7.59
CA VAL A 144 -8.39 9.00 -6.80
C VAL A 144 -7.13 9.08 -7.63
N LEU A 145 -6.05 9.55 -7.03
CA LEU A 145 -4.71 9.42 -7.58
C LEU A 145 -4.10 8.13 -7.03
N PRO A 146 -3.95 7.09 -7.86
CA PRO A 146 -3.42 5.81 -7.40
C PRO A 146 -1.98 5.93 -6.92
N SER A 147 -1.61 5.08 -5.96
CA SER A 147 -0.21 4.90 -5.59
C SER A 147 0.55 4.18 -6.69
N ALA A 148 1.88 4.40 -6.75
CA ALA A 148 2.77 3.59 -7.58
C ALA A 148 2.92 2.15 -7.05
N ASP A 149 2.66 1.96 -5.75
CA ASP A 149 2.71 0.64 -5.11
C ASP A 149 1.38 -0.10 -5.32
N ASP A 150 1.46 -1.30 -5.87
CA ASP A 150 0.30 -2.12 -6.16
C ASP A 150 -0.49 -2.46 -4.90
N GLY A 151 -1.81 -2.17 -4.93
CA GLY A 151 -2.71 -2.38 -3.80
C GLY A 151 -2.54 -1.41 -2.61
N ALA A 152 -1.66 -0.40 -2.68
CA ALA A 152 -1.60 0.66 -1.67
C ALA A 152 -2.81 1.60 -1.77
N PRO A 153 -3.19 2.28 -0.67
CA PRO A 153 -4.23 3.30 -0.72
C PRO A 153 -3.83 4.44 -1.67
N PRO A 154 -4.81 5.16 -2.25
CA PRO A 154 -4.52 6.26 -3.14
C PRO A 154 -3.74 7.36 -2.42
N VAL A 155 -2.84 8.02 -3.16
CA VAL A 155 -2.03 9.14 -2.65
C VAL A 155 -2.89 10.37 -2.35
N LEU A 156 -3.86 10.64 -3.22
CA LEU A 156 -4.80 11.75 -3.11
C LEU A 156 -6.22 11.29 -3.43
N VAL A 157 -7.18 11.91 -2.77
CA VAL A 157 -8.59 11.75 -3.08
C VAL A 157 -9.18 13.13 -3.37
N LEU A 158 -9.77 13.28 -4.55
CA LEU A 158 -10.57 14.44 -4.93
C LEU A 158 -12.04 14.09 -4.77
N SER A 159 -12.75 14.82 -3.91
CA SER A 159 -14.19 14.66 -3.70
C SER A 159 -14.94 15.92 -4.09
N PHE A 160 -16.08 15.77 -4.74
CA PHE A 160 -16.97 16.85 -5.09
C PHE A 160 -18.42 16.39 -5.03
N ASP A 161 -19.34 17.31 -4.74
CA ASP A 161 -20.75 16.99 -4.72
C ASP A 161 -21.28 16.85 -6.16
N ALA A 162 -21.54 15.60 -6.57
CA ALA A 162 -22.05 15.30 -7.89
C ALA A 162 -23.47 15.87 -8.12
N GLN A 163 -24.26 16.11 -7.07
CA GLN A 163 -25.59 16.72 -7.17
C GLN A 163 -25.52 18.24 -7.26
N ALA A 164 -24.58 18.88 -6.54
CA ALA A 164 -24.36 20.32 -6.66
C ALA A 164 -23.85 20.70 -8.06
N ALA A 165 -23.15 19.82 -8.72
CA ALA A 165 -22.66 20.02 -10.08
C ALA A 165 -23.74 19.88 -11.17
N LEU A 166 -24.88 19.31 -10.86
CA LEU A 166 -26.05 19.25 -11.73
C LEU A 166 -26.95 20.51 -11.62
N SER A 167 -26.81 21.28 -10.55
CA SER A 167 -27.46 22.57 -10.39
C SER A 167 -26.53 23.66 -10.93
N GLU A 168 -26.83 24.20 -12.09
CA GLU A 168 -26.07 25.28 -12.76
C GLU A 168 -25.93 26.59 -11.94
N LEU A 169 -26.33 26.58 -10.66
CA LEU A 169 -26.51 27.77 -9.83
C LEU A 169 -25.70 27.75 -8.51
N ALA A 170 -24.98 26.69 -8.18
CA ALA A 170 -24.15 26.66 -6.97
C ALA A 170 -22.66 26.64 -7.31
N PRO A 171 -21.81 27.49 -6.68
CA PRO A 171 -20.36 27.40 -6.82
C PRO A 171 -19.92 26.04 -6.29
N GLY A 172 -19.46 25.14 -7.16
CA GLY A 172 -18.99 23.82 -6.80
C GLY A 172 -17.73 23.93 -5.95
N ALA A 173 -17.77 23.42 -4.73
CA ALA A 173 -16.60 23.21 -3.91
C ALA A 173 -16.03 21.82 -4.23
N ALA A 174 -14.75 21.73 -4.50
CA ALA A 174 -14.02 20.47 -4.59
C ALA A 174 -13.10 20.35 -3.37
N THR A 175 -13.03 19.16 -2.81
CA THR A 175 -12.22 18.85 -1.62
C THR A 175 -11.15 17.86 -1.98
N PHE A 176 -9.91 18.12 -1.58
CA PHE A 176 -8.80 17.19 -1.68
C PHE A 176 -8.42 16.70 -0.29
N ASP A 177 -8.31 15.39 -0.13
CA ASP A 177 -7.74 14.74 1.05
C ASP A 177 -6.36 14.17 0.70
N LEU A 178 -5.36 14.58 1.48
CA LEU A 178 -3.97 14.16 1.38
C LEU A 178 -3.66 13.06 2.39
#